data_75f8bb0d24cb0d3ff590f98e77ba643e
#
_entry.id   75f8bb0d24cb0d3ff590f98e77ba643e
#
_cell.length_a   1.000
_cell.length_b   1.000
_cell.length_c   1.000
_cell.angle_alpha   90.00
_cell.angle_beta   90.00
_cell.angle_gamma   90.00
#
_symmetry.space_group_name_H-M   'P 1'
#
loop_
_entity.id
_entity.type
_entity.pdbx_description
1 polymer ?
#
loop_
_entity_poly.entity_id
_entity_poly.type
_entity_poly.pdbx_seq_one_letter_code
_entity_poly.pdbx_strand_id
1 'polypeptide(L)'
;MTRRLRGPLSLRLVPVVALALLLAACASQPDRPAAPITSPRPAPETGGVPVGLVPVPAPAPRDGGQVGMASWYGGQFHGRTTASGEPFDMNAMTAAHRTLPFGTNVRVTNLDNGRSVVVRINDRGPYAKRRIIDLSRHAAEQLGFRKAGVAKVRVQVI
;
A
#
# COMPACT_ATOMS: atom_id res chain seq x y z
N MET A 1 -11.87 53.64 -36.37
CA MET A 1 -10.52 54.10 -35.91
C MET A 1 -9.77 52.94 -35.32
N THR A 2 -8.86 52.48 -36.03
CA THR A 2 -7.82 51.50 -35.96
C THR A 2 -6.90 51.69 -34.77
N ARG A 3 -6.53 50.59 -34.01
CA ARG A 3 -5.14 50.38 -33.55
C ARG A 3 -4.91 48.92 -33.17
N ARG A 4 -4.24 48.22 -34.06
CA ARG A 4 -3.53 46.97 -33.79
C ARG A 4 -2.22 47.29 -33.04
N LEU A 5 -1.94 46.59 -31.95
CA LEU A 5 -0.58 46.52 -31.43
C LEU A 5 -0.12 45.05 -31.39
N ARG A 6 0.75 44.76 -32.33
CA ARG A 6 1.59 43.55 -32.37
C ARG A 6 2.72 43.72 -31.40
N GLY A 7 2.91 42.83 -30.44
CA GLY A 7 4.10 42.69 -29.61
C GLY A 7 5.00 41.52 -30.10
N PRO A 8 6.33 41.61 -30.01
CA PRO A 8 7.23 40.73 -30.73
C PRO A 8 7.46 39.39 -30.04
N LEU A 9 7.59 38.39 -30.91
CA LEU A 9 8.06 37.02 -30.62
C LEU A 9 9.51 37.09 -30.13
N SER A 10 9.82 36.86 -28.87
CA SER A 10 11.16 36.65 -28.37
C SER A 10 11.54 35.18 -28.44
N LEU A 11 12.18 34.83 -29.54
CA LEU A 11 12.87 33.56 -29.76
C LEU A 11 14.13 33.55 -28.86
N ARG A 12 14.09 32.88 -27.70
CA ARG A 12 15.29 32.66 -26.89
C ARG A 12 16.00 31.39 -27.33
N LEU A 13 17.08 31.63 -28.05
CA LEU A 13 18.10 30.67 -28.42
C LEU A 13 18.78 30.13 -27.16
N VAL A 14 18.69 28.83 -26.93
CA VAL A 14 19.42 28.13 -25.85
C VAL A 14 20.69 27.57 -26.46
N PRO A 15 21.88 27.93 -25.96
CA PRO A 15 23.12 27.36 -26.48
C PRO A 15 23.33 25.93 -26.03
N VAL A 16 23.62 25.10 -27.00
CA VAL A 16 24.18 23.76 -26.84
C VAL A 16 25.63 23.92 -26.36
N VAL A 17 25.96 23.48 -25.18
CA VAL A 17 27.37 23.38 -24.72
C VAL A 17 27.67 21.91 -24.44
N ALA A 18 28.41 21.36 -25.38
CA ALA A 18 29.53 20.43 -25.31
C ALA A 18 29.63 19.44 -24.13
N LEU A 19 29.43 18.19 -24.47
CA LEU A 19 30.34 17.03 -24.44
C LEU A 19 31.61 17.20 -23.60
N ALA A 20 31.68 16.51 -22.47
CA ALA A 20 32.93 16.05 -21.88
C ALA A 20 32.81 14.58 -21.48
N LEU A 21 33.49 13.71 -22.27
CA LEU A 21 33.86 12.34 -21.91
C LEU A 21 34.74 12.37 -20.66
N LEU A 22 34.41 11.60 -19.63
CA LEU A 22 35.39 11.11 -18.67
C LEU A 22 35.21 9.60 -18.56
N LEU A 23 36.08 8.89 -19.27
CA LEU A 23 36.45 7.50 -19.05
C LEU A 23 37.23 7.38 -17.74
N ALA A 24 37.09 6.21 -17.15
CA ALA A 24 37.91 5.53 -16.14
C ALA A 24 37.35 5.55 -14.72
N ALA A 25 36.96 4.42 -14.22
CA ALA A 25 37.80 3.46 -13.53
C ALA A 25 37.01 2.19 -13.21
N CYS A 26 37.43 1.09 -13.83
CA CYS A 26 37.17 -0.24 -13.31
C CYS A 26 37.86 -0.37 -11.95
N ALA A 27 37.12 -0.27 -10.85
CA ALA A 27 37.61 -0.71 -9.55
C ALA A 27 37.15 -2.16 -9.38
N SER A 28 38.07 -3.08 -9.60
CA SER A 28 37.96 -4.50 -9.26
C SER A 28 37.69 -4.62 -7.76
N GLN A 29 36.57 -5.18 -7.39
CA GLN A 29 36.30 -5.57 -6.00
C GLN A 29 37.16 -6.81 -5.68
N PRO A 30 37.88 -6.82 -4.54
CA PRO A 30 38.61 -8.00 -4.12
C PRO A 30 37.65 -9.11 -3.71
N ASP A 31 38.00 -10.33 -4.17
CA ASP A 31 37.37 -11.60 -3.83
C ASP A 31 37.12 -11.71 -2.32
N ARG A 32 35.85 -11.81 -1.96
CA ARG A 32 35.43 -12.20 -0.63
C ARG A 32 35.41 -13.74 -0.62
N PRO A 33 36.20 -14.41 0.24
CA PRO A 33 36.15 -15.86 0.32
C PRO A 33 34.76 -16.32 0.76
N ALA A 34 34.18 -17.21 -0.04
CA ALA A 34 32.91 -17.87 0.23
C ALA A 34 33.02 -18.66 1.55
N ALA A 35 32.19 -18.34 2.53
CA ALA A 35 32.01 -19.17 3.70
C ALA A 35 31.38 -20.51 3.30
N PRO A 36 31.79 -21.65 3.88
CA PRO A 36 31.23 -22.95 3.54
C PRO A 36 29.75 -23.01 3.95
N ILE A 37 28.89 -23.26 2.98
CA ILE A 37 27.47 -23.54 3.20
C ILE A 37 27.39 -24.92 3.86
N THR A 38 27.26 -24.94 5.18
CA THR A 38 26.91 -26.16 5.91
C THR A 38 25.43 -26.43 5.63
N SER A 39 25.18 -27.41 4.78
CA SER A 39 23.83 -27.92 4.52
C SER A 39 23.19 -28.37 5.83
N PRO A 40 21.97 -27.96 6.16
CA PRO A 40 21.26 -28.53 7.29
C PRO A 40 20.90 -29.98 6.97
N ARG A 41 21.32 -30.86 7.86
CA ARG A 41 21.02 -32.29 7.91
C ARG A 41 19.52 -32.52 7.84
N PRO A 42 18.99 -33.41 6.98
CA PRO A 42 17.58 -33.74 6.97
C PRO A 42 17.18 -34.39 8.30
N ALA A 43 16.14 -33.83 8.92
CA ALA A 43 15.47 -34.45 10.06
C ALA A 43 14.75 -35.73 9.62
N PRO A 44 14.59 -36.73 10.49
CA PRO A 44 13.95 -38.01 10.12
C PRO A 44 12.49 -37.78 9.74
N GLU A 45 12.12 -38.27 8.57
CA GLU A 45 10.73 -38.33 8.11
C GLU A 45 9.95 -39.28 9.00
N THR A 46 9.17 -38.73 9.92
CA THR A 46 8.12 -39.49 10.61
C THR A 46 6.88 -39.39 9.75
N GLY A 47 6.42 -40.55 9.24
CA GLY A 47 5.28 -40.70 8.35
C GLY A 47 4.06 -39.93 8.84
N GLY A 48 3.75 -38.82 8.15
CA GLY A 48 2.55 -38.06 8.32
C GLY A 48 1.46 -38.59 7.41
N VAL A 49 0.40 -39.15 7.95
CA VAL A 49 -0.90 -39.39 7.31
C VAL A 49 -1.35 -38.14 6.53
N PRO A 50 -1.96 -38.26 5.33
CA PRO A 50 -2.50 -37.14 4.61
C PRO A 50 -3.67 -36.58 5.40
N VAL A 51 -3.40 -35.52 6.15
CA VAL A 51 -4.46 -34.71 6.77
C VAL A 51 -5.14 -33.97 5.63
N GLY A 52 -6.34 -34.43 5.29
CA GLY A 52 -7.19 -33.73 4.34
C GLY A 52 -7.25 -32.25 4.71
N LEU A 53 -7.12 -31.39 3.71
CA LEU A 53 -7.33 -29.95 3.81
C LEU A 53 -8.76 -29.68 4.29
N VAL A 54 -8.98 -29.80 5.60
CA VAL A 54 -10.14 -29.19 6.24
C VAL A 54 -9.86 -27.69 6.19
N PRO A 55 -10.72 -26.87 5.59
CA PRO A 55 -10.59 -25.42 5.70
C PRO A 55 -10.65 -25.10 7.18
N VAL A 56 -9.51 -24.70 7.75
CA VAL A 56 -9.48 -24.17 9.12
C VAL A 56 -10.35 -22.94 9.09
N PRO A 57 -11.49 -22.90 9.77
CA PRO A 57 -12.29 -21.70 9.84
C PRO A 57 -11.39 -20.63 10.44
N ALA A 58 -11.28 -19.48 9.76
CA ALA A 58 -10.54 -18.35 10.28
C ALA A 58 -10.98 -18.13 11.74
N PRO A 59 -10.03 -17.96 12.70
CA PRO A 59 -10.38 -17.83 14.09
C PRO A 59 -11.46 -16.76 14.24
N ALA A 60 -12.56 -17.11 14.89
CA ALA A 60 -13.68 -16.22 15.13
C ALA A 60 -13.15 -14.91 15.72
N PRO A 61 -13.62 -13.73 15.29
CA PRO A 61 -13.14 -12.46 15.77
C PRO A 61 -13.27 -12.44 17.30
N ARG A 62 -12.15 -12.25 18.00
CA ARG A 62 -12.21 -11.95 19.43
C ARG A 62 -13.00 -10.65 19.54
N ASP A 63 -14.11 -10.68 20.26
CA ASP A 63 -15.04 -9.57 20.44
C ASP A 63 -14.28 -8.36 20.99
N GLY A 64 -14.09 -7.32 20.17
CA GLY A 64 -13.32 -6.15 20.59
C GLY A 64 -12.86 -5.22 19.46
N GLY A 65 -13.42 -5.32 18.26
CA GLY A 65 -13.10 -4.41 17.16
C GLY A 65 -13.89 -3.10 17.21
N GLN A 66 -13.28 -2.01 16.73
CA GLN A 66 -13.97 -0.74 16.56
C GLN A 66 -15.00 -0.84 15.42
N VAL A 67 -16.26 -0.44 15.69
CA VAL A 67 -17.32 -0.40 14.67
C VAL A 67 -17.58 1.04 14.25
N GLY A 68 -17.68 1.28 12.94
CA GLY A 68 -17.95 2.60 12.38
C GLY A 68 -18.07 2.56 10.87
N MET A 69 -18.08 3.75 10.25
CA MET A 69 -18.15 3.86 8.79
C MET A 69 -16.75 3.80 8.20
N ALA A 70 -16.60 3.08 7.11
CA ALA A 70 -15.46 3.12 6.23
C ALA A 70 -15.79 3.90 4.95
N SER A 71 -14.81 4.54 4.36
CA SER A 71 -14.83 4.98 2.97
C SER A 71 -13.56 4.51 2.26
N TRP A 72 -13.35 4.96 1.05
CA TRP A 72 -12.14 4.65 0.28
C TRP A 72 -11.66 5.87 -0.49
N TYR A 73 -10.38 5.91 -0.76
CA TYR A 73 -9.74 6.92 -1.58
C TYR A 73 -8.92 6.26 -2.70
N GLY A 74 -8.83 6.90 -3.83
CA GLY A 74 -8.32 6.26 -5.04
C GLY A 74 -7.58 7.20 -5.97
N GLY A 75 -7.89 7.16 -7.23
CA GLY A 75 -7.09 7.66 -8.33
C GLY A 75 -6.41 9.02 -8.16
N GLN A 76 -7.09 10.02 -7.60
CA GLN A 76 -6.51 11.36 -7.41
C GLN A 76 -5.40 11.42 -6.35
N PHE A 77 -5.26 10.38 -5.52
CA PHE A 77 -4.21 10.30 -4.48
C PHE A 77 -3.07 9.35 -4.86
N HIS A 78 -3.24 8.57 -5.95
CA HIS A 78 -2.24 7.59 -6.37
C HIS A 78 -0.88 8.26 -6.63
N GLY A 79 0.19 7.70 -6.04
CA GLY A 79 1.54 8.24 -6.10
C GLY A 79 1.84 9.39 -5.12
N ARG A 80 0.83 9.94 -4.41
CA ARG A 80 1.09 10.96 -3.38
C ARG A 80 1.69 10.33 -2.12
N THR A 81 2.53 11.08 -1.44
CA THR A 81 3.13 10.64 -0.17
C THR A 81 2.06 10.55 0.92
N THR A 82 2.01 9.42 1.60
CA THR A 82 1.16 9.18 2.77
C THR A 82 1.80 9.74 4.03
N ALA A 83 1.08 9.73 5.14
CA ALA A 83 1.62 10.18 6.42
C ALA A 83 2.75 9.29 6.97
N SER A 84 2.91 8.05 6.48
CA SER A 84 4.05 7.19 6.80
C SER A 84 5.31 7.49 5.97
N GLY A 85 5.21 8.35 4.94
CA GLY A 85 6.29 8.68 4.03
C GLY A 85 6.35 7.83 2.75
N GLU A 86 5.54 6.78 2.65
CA GLU A 86 5.49 5.95 1.44
C GLU A 86 4.52 6.53 0.39
N PRO A 87 4.75 6.25 -0.92
CA PRO A 87 3.78 6.61 -1.95
C PRO A 87 2.48 5.82 -1.78
N PHE A 88 1.33 6.48 -1.87
CA PHE A 88 0.04 5.80 -1.86
C PHE A 88 -0.15 4.99 -3.14
N ASP A 89 -0.39 3.69 -2.99
CA ASP A 89 -0.83 2.82 -4.07
C ASP A 89 -2.30 2.41 -3.88
N MET A 90 -3.16 2.88 -4.78
CA MET A 90 -4.59 2.55 -4.75
C MET A 90 -4.89 1.07 -4.97
N ASN A 91 -3.93 0.28 -5.48
CA ASN A 91 -4.06 -1.16 -5.73
C ASN A 91 -3.47 -2.01 -4.58
N ALA A 92 -2.77 -1.40 -3.63
CA ALA A 92 -2.25 -2.10 -2.45
C ALA A 92 -3.33 -2.29 -1.37
N MET A 93 -3.14 -3.27 -0.48
CA MET A 93 -4.02 -3.52 0.66
C MET A 93 -3.60 -2.63 1.84
N THR A 94 -3.95 -1.33 1.77
CA THR A 94 -3.58 -0.32 2.76
C THR A 94 -4.77 0.52 3.21
N ALA A 95 -4.61 1.21 4.34
CA ALA A 95 -5.65 2.06 4.89
C ALA A 95 -5.08 3.23 5.71
N ALA A 96 -5.88 4.29 5.84
CA ALA A 96 -5.69 5.37 6.78
C ALA A 96 -6.49 5.15 8.07
N HIS A 97 -5.85 5.32 9.22
CA HIS A 97 -6.48 5.30 10.54
C HIS A 97 -5.95 6.44 11.41
N ARG A 98 -6.80 6.97 12.32
CA ARG A 98 -6.45 8.18 13.09
C ARG A 98 -5.30 7.96 14.05
N THR A 99 -5.29 6.83 14.76
CA THR A 99 -4.44 6.60 15.93
C THR A 99 -3.61 5.33 15.90
N LEU A 100 -3.99 4.31 15.13
CA LEU A 100 -3.21 3.06 15.05
C LEU A 100 -1.81 3.34 14.51
N PRO A 101 -0.76 2.71 15.05
CA PRO A 101 0.61 2.85 14.55
C PRO A 101 0.71 2.49 13.07
N PHE A 102 1.61 3.16 12.34
CA PHE A 102 1.94 2.75 10.97
C PHE A 102 2.51 1.33 10.97
N GLY A 103 2.22 0.56 9.92
CA GLY A 103 2.61 -0.83 9.81
C GLY A 103 1.64 -1.81 10.50
N THR A 104 0.72 -1.34 11.35
CA THR A 104 -0.27 -2.21 11.99
C THR A 104 -1.15 -2.88 10.95
N ASN A 105 -1.28 -4.20 11.04
CA ASN A 105 -2.25 -4.95 10.25
C ASN A 105 -3.59 -5.00 10.98
N VAL A 106 -4.65 -4.74 10.25
CA VAL A 106 -6.02 -4.82 10.76
C VAL A 106 -6.89 -5.65 9.84
N ARG A 107 -7.76 -6.44 10.45
CA ARG A 107 -8.88 -7.08 9.74
C ARG A 107 -10.04 -6.09 9.70
N VAL A 108 -10.52 -5.82 8.49
CA VAL A 108 -11.71 -5.01 8.25
C VAL A 108 -12.82 -5.93 7.75
N THR A 109 -13.94 -5.97 8.45
CA THR A 109 -15.11 -6.75 8.07
C THR A 109 -16.24 -5.80 7.72
N ASN A 110 -16.78 -5.95 6.52
CA ASN A 110 -18.00 -5.26 6.10
C ASN A 110 -19.20 -5.96 6.73
N LEU A 111 -19.94 -5.22 7.58
CA LEU A 111 -21.06 -5.77 8.35
C LEU A 111 -22.33 -5.98 7.52
N ASP A 112 -22.42 -5.39 6.33
CA ASP A 112 -23.59 -5.52 5.47
C ASP A 112 -23.55 -6.81 4.63
N ASN A 113 -22.35 -7.34 4.31
CA ASN A 113 -22.18 -8.52 3.46
C ASN A 113 -21.25 -9.60 4.02
N GLY A 114 -20.67 -9.40 5.22
CA GLY A 114 -19.81 -10.35 5.91
C GLY A 114 -18.39 -10.51 5.33
N ARG A 115 -18.03 -9.82 4.24
CA ARG A 115 -16.70 -9.91 3.65
C ARG A 115 -15.64 -9.28 4.55
N SER A 116 -14.45 -9.87 4.57
CA SER A 116 -13.32 -9.37 5.35
C SER A 116 -12.06 -9.29 4.51
N VAL A 117 -11.22 -8.30 4.81
CA VAL A 117 -9.87 -8.15 4.25
C VAL A 117 -8.90 -7.79 5.36
N VAL A 118 -7.61 -8.08 5.13
CA VAL A 118 -6.52 -7.57 5.96
C VAL A 118 -5.85 -6.43 5.22
N VAL A 119 -5.67 -5.30 5.90
CA VAL A 119 -5.00 -4.11 5.37
C VAL A 119 -3.95 -3.61 6.34
N ARG A 120 -2.89 -3.00 5.82
CA ARG A 120 -1.84 -2.36 6.61
C ARG A 120 -2.13 -0.86 6.76
N ILE A 121 -2.00 -0.34 7.97
CA ILE A 121 -2.13 1.09 8.22
C ILE A 121 -0.85 1.81 7.78
N ASN A 122 -0.99 2.74 6.83
CA ASN A 122 0.14 3.53 6.31
C ASN A 122 -0.18 5.02 6.17
N ASP A 123 -1.40 5.44 6.52
CA ASP A 123 -1.79 6.84 6.40
C ASP A 123 -2.60 7.31 7.61
N ARG A 124 -2.82 8.64 7.71
CA ARG A 124 -3.59 9.28 8.77
C ARG A 124 -4.94 9.80 8.25
N GLY A 125 -5.94 9.64 9.08
CA GLY A 125 -7.34 9.95 8.80
C GLY A 125 -8.24 8.76 9.12
N PRO A 126 -9.52 8.81 8.76
CA PRO A 126 -10.26 9.97 8.24
C PRO A 126 -10.53 11.04 9.30
N TYR A 127 -10.54 12.30 8.91
CA TYR A 127 -10.91 13.41 9.80
C TYR A 127 -12.39 13.76 9.70
N ALA A 128 -13.12 13.18 8.75
CA ALA A 128 -14.56 13.32 8.66
C ALA A 128 -15.28 12.61 9.83
N LYS A 129 -16.31 13.26 10.35
CA LYS A 129 -17.16 12.70 11.43
C LYS A 129 -17.79 11.37 10.99
N ARG A 130 -17.91 10.41 11.92
CA ARG A 130 -18.49 9.06 11.73
C ARG A 130 -17.64 8.05 10.97
N ARG A 131 -16.61 8.44 10.23
CA ARG A 131 -15.67 7.49 9.60
C ARG A 131 -14.55 7.16 10.57
N ILE A 132 -14.17 5.88 10.57
CA ILE A 132 -13.09 5.34 11.42
C ILE A 132 -11.88 4.89 10.61
N ILE A 133 -12.09 4.53 9.34
CA ILE A 133 -11.04 4.05 8.45
C ILE A 133 -11.34 4.46 7.00
N ASP A 134 -10.31 4.81 6.25
CA ASP A 134 -10.39 5.01 4.80
C ASP A 134 -9.47 3.99 4.11
N LEU A 135 -10.03 3.21 3.21
CA LEU A 135 -9.37 2.10 2.55
C LEU A 135 -8.82 2.49 1.17
N SER A 136 -7.83 1.76 0.69
CA SER A 136 -7.45 1.83 -0.72
C SER A 136 -8.62 1.37 -1.61
N ARG A 137 -8.59 1.75 -2.90
CA ARG A 137 -9.61 1.32 -3.86
C ARG A 137 -9.72 -0.20 -3.94
N HIS A 138 -8.57 -0.88 -4.00
CA HIS A 138 -8.56 -2.34 -4.10
C HIS A 138 -9.17 -3.02 -2.86
N ALA A 139 -8.85 -2.55 -1.66
CA ALA A 139 -9.44 -3.06 -0.43
C ALA A 139 -10.97 -2.88 -0.40
N ALA A 140 -11.48 -1.72 -0.85
CA ALA A 140 -12.91 -1.45 -0.94
C ALA A 140 -13.63 -2.34 -1.99
N GLU A 141 -12.94 -2.68 -3.08
CA GLU A 141 -13.42 -3.64 -4.09
C GLU A 141 -13.56 -5.03 -3.50
N GLN A 142 -12.54 -5.52 -2.79
CA GLN A 142 -12.57 -6.82 -2.14
C GLN A 142 -13.66 -6.91 -1.07
N LEU A 143 -13.88 -5.85 -0.30
CA LEU A 143 -14.97 -5.73 0.67
C LEU A 143 -16.35 -5.53 0.05
N GLY A 144 -16.42 -5.27 -1.26
CA GLY A 144 -17.68 -5.20 -2.01
C GLY A 144 -18.45 -3.89 -1.84
N PHE A 145 -17.83 -2.80 -1.34
CA PHE A 145 -18.55 -1.52 -1.18
C PHE A 145 -18.02 -0.37 -2.04
N ARG A 146 -17.07 -0.62 -2.96
CA ARG A 146 -16.52 0.43 -3.82
C ARG A 146 -17.60 1.27 -4.53
N LYS A 147 -18.65 0.62 -5.06
CA LYS A 147 -19.76 1.33 -5.76
C LYS A 147 -20.61 2.16 -4.79
N ALA A 148 -20.83 1.67 -3.58
CA ALA A 148 -21.58 2.38 -2.55
C ALA A 148 -20.81 3.56 -1.94
N GLY A 149 -19.47 3.58 -2.07
CA GLY A 149 -18.61 4.65 -1.55
C GLY A 149 -18.33 4.56 -0.06
N VAL A 150 -19.27 4.05 0.73
CA VAL A 150 -19.17 3.87 2.18
C VAL A 150 -19.80 2.54 2.61
N ALA A 151 -19.34 2.00 3.74
CA ALA A 151 -19.93 0.81 4.36
C ALA A 151 -19.77 0.85 5.88
N LYS A 152 -20.65 0.15 6.61
CA LYS A 152 -20.48 -0.09 8.03
C LYS A 152 -19.51 -1.25 8.24
N VAL A 153 -18.43 -1.03 8.97
CA VAL A 153 -17.38 -2.02 9.14
C VAL A 153 -17.01 -2.23 10.59
N ARG A 154 -16.39 -3.40 10.87
CA ARG A 154 -15.65 -3.68 12.10
C ARG A 154 -14.18 -3.74 11.77
N VAL A 155 -13.36 -3.05 12.56
CA VAL A 155 -11.89 -3.00 12.45
C VAL A 155 -11.28 -3.68 13.67
N GLN A 156 -10.43 -4.69 13.46
CA GLN A 156 -9.75 -5.46 14.51
C GLN A 156 -8.26 -5.52 14.22
N VAL A 157 -7.43 -5.22 15.22
CA VAL A 157 -5.98 -5.39 15.13
C VAL A 157 -5.64 -6.90 15.19
N ILE A 158 -4.70 -7.33 14.35
CA ILE A 158 -4.27 -8.74 14.25
C ILE A 158 -2.76 -8.86 14.41
#